data_1d1f3965a224c7749c6d880760ea4bc3
#
_entry.id   1d1f3965a224c7749c6d880760ea4bc3
#
_cell.length_a   1.000
_cell.length_b   1.000
_cell.length_c   1.000
_cell.angle_alpha   90.00
_cell.angle_beta   90.00
_cell.angle_gamma   90.00
#
_symmetry.space_group_name_H-M   'P 1'
#
loop_
_entity.id
_entity.type
_entity.pdbx_description
1 polymer ?
#
loop_
_entity_poly.entity_id
_entity_poly.type
_entity_poly.pdbx_seq_one_letter_code
_entity_poly.pdbx_strand_id
1 'polypeptide(L)'
;MAAAYGDRHAVPGPRGQSRPAIDRRAADYQSAGPRRRIQLGLGLIWLLDAALQYQPYMFSRAFATQVIAPAGAGSPGFVARPVTFAAQLMGHHPVPLNALFATIQLALGLGLLWRRTARLALAGSIVWALSIWWLGEGLGGIFAGSASPVTGAPGAAVLYALIAVLAWPPRAERPGRPSRPGSVAAGSIVGWPGARLAWAALWGSGAYYLLLAPNRAPGALRAVVAAAAAGEPSRIAALQRGAATAIGSHSSAASVILAVVFGLIAVGVFVPVATRPVLVLAVVTAATIGVLGQALGQIMTGHGTDPNTGPLLILLAAAYWPVAERSRRPAGRRALAPSGRHRRNQPAALSRQELSRQEVSRRRAGVASVAWELSRLPSPPLPSPPLRSPPPTW
;
A
#
# COMPACT_ATOMS: atom_id res chain seq x y z
N MET A 1 83.31 -6.33 -31.38
CA MET A 1 82.04 -5.94 -32.03
C MET A 1 80.90 -6.44 -31.16
N ALA A 2 80.26 -5.60 -30.37
CA ALA A 2 79.18 -5.91 -29.47
C ALA A 2 78.12 -4.81 -29.57
N ALA A 3 76.93 -5.14 -29.94
CA ALA A 3 75.81 -4.22 -30.01
C ALA A 3 75.07 -4.26 -28.67
N ALA A 4 74.95 -3.09 -28.03
CA ALA A 4 74.16 -2.89 -26.81
C ALA A 4 72.71 -2.81 -27.13
N TYR A 5 71.90 -3.61 -26.42
CA TYR A 5 70.38 -3.60 -26.46
C TYR A 5 69.88 -2.81 -25.24
N GLY A 6 69.26 -1.68 -25.52
CA GLY A 6 68.76 -0.79 -24.48
C GLY A 6 67.42 -1.28 -23.90
N ASP A 7 67.41 -1.48 -22.61
CA ASP A 7 66.24 -1.83 -21.79
C ASP A 7 65.31 -0.58 -21.64
N ARG A 8 64.07 -0.71 -22.15
CA ARG A 8 63.01 0.32 -21.93
C ARG A 8 62.27 -0.04 -20.67
N HIS A 9 62.54 0.67 -19.60
CA HIS A 9 61.73 0.62 -18.38
C HIS A 9 60.31 1.15 -18.67
N ALA A 10 59.32 0.23 -18.63
CA ALA A 10 57.93 0.59 -18.64
C ALA A 10 57.54 1.22 -17.28
N VAL A 11 57.10 2.47 -17.30
CA VAL A 11 56.56 3.18 -16.13
C VAL A 11 55.21 2.59 -15.75
N PRO A 12 54.99 2.10 -14.51
CA PRO A 12 53.70 1.59 -14.09
C PRO A 12 52.67 2.73 -14.02
N GLY A 13 51.59 2.60 -14.80
CA GLY A 13 50.47 3.54 -14.74
C GLY A 13 49.81 3.58 -13.35
N PRO A 14 49.17 4.69 -12.97
CA PRO A 14 48.55 4.84 -11.65
C PRO A 14 47.51 3.76 -11.41
N ARG A 15 47.78 2.89 -10.43
CA ARG A 15 46.87 1.88 -9.92
C ARG A 15 45.58 2.57 -9.50
N GLY A 16 44.45 2.21 -10.16
CA GLY A 16 43.13 2.71 -9.82
C GLY A 16 42.88 2.53 -8.33
N GLN A 17 42.75 3.63 -7.61
CA GLN A 17 42.37 3.65 -6.20
C GLN A 17 41.04 2.96 -6.08
N SER A 18 41.02 1.75 -5.54
CA SER A 18 39.81 1.03 -5.12
C SER A 18 39.14 1.90 -4.06
N ARG A 19 37.98 2.49 -4.41
CA ARG A 19 37.13 3.21 -3.46
C ARG A 19 36.87 2.31 -2.25
N PRO A 20 37.09 2.80 -1.03
CA PRO A 20 37.01 1.97 0.17
C PRO A 20 35.63 1.32 0.28
N ALA A 21 35.59 0.05 0.67
CA ALA A 21 34.38 -0.77 0.81
C ALA A 21 33.34 -0.16 1.77
N ILE A 22 33.76 0.79 2.62
CA ILE A 22 32.93 1.56 3.55
C ILE A 22 31.97 2.48 2.80
N ASP A 23 32.40 3.14 1.71
CA ASP A 23 31.53 4.02 0.92
C ASP A 23 30.44 3.26 0.17
N ARG A 24 30.69 2.02 -0.25
CA ARG A 24 29.67 1.18 -0.89
C ARG A 24 28.59 0.74 0.10
N ARG A 25 28.96 0.40 1.34
CA ARG A 25 28.00 0.04 2.39
C ARG A 25 27.16 1.24 2.82
N ALA A 26 27.74 2.43 2.95
CA ALA A 26 27.00 3.65 3.26
C ALA A 26 26.04 4.06 2.12
N ALA A 27 26.45 3.92 0.86
CA ALA A 27 25.58 4.16 -0.29
C ALA A 27 24.45 3.15 -0.41
N ASP A 28 24.66 1.88 -0.04
CA ASP A 28 23.62 0.85 0.00
C ASP A 28 22.60 1.06 1.14
N TYR A 29 23.01 1.69 2.25
CA TYR A 29 22.10 2.06 3.33
C TYR A 29 21.23 3.27 2.97
N GLN A 30 21.73 4.21 2.17
CA GLN A 30 21.01 5.44 1.79
C GLN A 30 19.94 5.23 0.73
N SER A 31 19.87 4.09 0.06
CA SER A 31 18.84 3.76 -0.94
C SER A 31 18.06 2.51 -0.57
N ALA A 32 17.40 2.51 0.59
CA ALA A 32 16.35 1.53 0.80
C ALA A 32 15.29 1.76 -0.28
N GLY A 33 15.18 0.85 -1.25
CA GLY A 33 14.16 0.92 -2.30
C GLY A 33 12.77 1.05 -1.68
N PRO A 34 11.78 1.58 -2.41
CA PRO A 34 10.43 1.85 -1.86
C PRO A 34 9.84 0.68 -1.12
N ARG A 35 9.98 -0.54 -1.66
CA ARG A 35 9.52 -1.79 -1.02
C ARG A 35 10.15 -2.01 0.35
N ARG A 36 11.46 -1.73 0.48
CA ARG A 36 12.14 -1.90 1.77
C ARG A 36 11.61 -0.94 2.83
N ARG A 37 11.21 0.26 2.44
CA ARG A 37 10.56 1.22 3.36
C ARG A 37 9.22 0.68 3.87
N ILE A 38 8.42 0.05 2.99
CA ILE A 38 7.16 -0.59 3.40
C ILE A 38 7.41 -1.77 4.35
N GLN A 39 8.40 -2.63 4.07
CA GLN A 39 8.78 -3.72 4.99
C GLN A 39 9.23 -3.19 6.36
N LEU A 40 10.01 -2.10 6.38
CA LEU A 40 10.44 -1.47 7.63
C LEU A 40 9.25 -0.83 8.37
N GLY A 41 8.36 -0.15 7.66
CA GLY A 41 7.12 0.40 8.24
C GLY A 41 6.25 -0.68 8.87
N LEU A 42 6.02 -1.78 8.14
CA LEU A 42 5.27 -2.93 8.67
C LEU A 42 5.99 -3.55 9.89
N GLY A 43 7.31 -3.66 9.85
CA GLY A 43 8.10 -4.14 10.98
C GLY A 43 7.98 -3.27 12.22
N LEU A 44 7.98 -1.93 12.04
CA LEU A 44 7.80 -0.99 13.15
C LEU A 44 6.39 -1.08 13.76
N ILE A 45 5.35 -1.31 12.92
CA ILE A 45 3.99 -1.49 13.43
C ILE A 45 3.91 -2.81 14.22
N TRP A 46 4.48 -3.92 13.73
CA TRP A 46 4.55 -5.18 14.51
C TRP A 46 5.30 -5.03 15.83
N LEU A 47 6.36 -4.20 15.89
CA LEU A 47 7.06 -3.91 17.14
C LEU A 47 6.20 -3.07 18.11
N LEU A 48 5.42 -2.13 17.57
CA LEU A 48 4.44 -1.38 18.36
C LEU A 48 3.40 -2.33 18.96
N ASP A 49 2.83 -3.23 18.15
CA ASP A 49 1.83 -4.19 18.63
C ASP A 49 2.43 -5.12 19.70
N ALA A 50 3.66 -5.60 19.51
CA ALA A 50 4.37 -6.37 20.52
C ALA A 50 4.52 -5.59 21.83
N ALA A 51 4.85 -4.29 21.75
CA ALA A 51 4.94 -3.45 22.94
C ALA A 51 3.58 -3.25 23.63
N LEU A 52 2.51 -3.08 22.84
CA LEU A 52 1.14 -2.95 23.36
C LEU A 52 0.66 -4.22 24.06
N GLN A 53 1.09 -5.41 23.60
CA GLN A 53 0.77 -6.68 24.25
C GLN A 53 1.38 -6.82 25.66
N TYR A 54 2.37 -6.00 26.04
CA TYR A 54 2.93 -5.99 27.41
C TYR A 54 2.11 -5.16 28.40
N GLN A 55 1.00 -4.56 27.98
CA GLN A 55 0.10 -3.85 28.90
C GLN A 55 -0.57 -4.81 29.88
N PRO A 56 -0.74 -4.46 31.16
CA PRO A 56 -1.33 -5.36 32.17
C PRO A 56 -2.71 -5.91 31.79
N TYR A 57 -3.52 -5.10 31.08
CA TYR A 57 -4.83 -5.47 30.59
C TYR A 57 -4.80 -6.71 29.69
N MET A 58 -3.78 -6.83 28.84
CA MET A 58 -3.64 -7.95 27.90
C MET A 58 -3.38 -9.30 28.59
N PHE A 59 -2.85 -9.27 29.84
CA PHE A 59 -2.61 -10.45 30.67
C PHE A 59 -3.81 -10.81 31.55
N SER A 60 -4.97 -10.17 31.33
CA SER A 60 -6.18 -10.37 32.13
C SER A 60 -7.25 -11.16 31.36
N ARG A 61 -8.18 -11.76 32.09
CA ARG A 61 -9.40 -12.35 31.51
C ARG A 61 -10.28 -11.31 30.82
N ALA A 62 -10.18 -10.04 31.24
CA ALA A 62 -10.95 -8.94 30.67
C ALA A 62 -10.64 -8.77 29.16
N PHE A 63 -9.41 -8.93 28.73
CA PHE A 63 -9.04 -8.91 27.32
C PHE A 63 -9.81 -9.95 26.52
N ALA A 64 -9.91 -11.20 26.99
CA ALA A 64 -10.65 -12.26 26.29
C ALA A 64 -12.16 -11.96 26.23
N THR A 65 -12.75 -11.45 27.30
CA THR A 65 -14.20 -11.26 27.41
C THR A 65 -14.70 -9.94 26.84
N GLN A 66 -13.89 -8.90 26.84
CA GLN A 66 -14.27 -7.55 26.40
C GLN A 66 -13.77 -7.19 24.98
N VAL A 67 -12.73 -7.89 24.48
CA VAL A 67 -12.17 -7.61 23.15
C VAL A 67 -12.42 -8.79 22.21
N ILE A 68 -11.96 -10.02 22.55
CA ILE A 68 -12.03 -11.16 21.63
C ILE A 68 -13.47 -11.67 21.50
N ALA A 69 -14.16 -11.97 22.60
CA ALA A 69 -15.49 -12.58 22.53
C ALA A 69 -16.52 -11.74 21.75
N PRO A 70 -16.58 -10.40 21.91
CA PRO A 70 -17.52 -9.59 21.14
C PRO A 70 -17.25 -9.54 19.64
N ALA A 71 -16.03 -9.84 19.18
CA ALA A 71 -15.68 -9.80 17.76
C ALA A 71 -16.46 -10.84 16.93
N GLY A 72 -16.97 -11.91 17.55
CA GLY A 72 -17.82 -12.91 16.90
C GLY A 72 -19.33 -12.56 16.91
N ALA A 73 -19.73 -11.51 17.61
CA ALA A 73 -21.15 -11.18 17.80
C ALA A 73 -21.86 -10.88 16.49
N GLY A 74 -23.08 -11.45 16.32
CA GLY A 74 -23.87 -11.27 15.10
C GLY A 74 -23.37 -11.99 13.87
N SER A 75 -22.22 -12.67 13.94
CA SER A 75 -21.62 -13.39 12.82
C SER A 75 -22.18 -14.82 12.70
N PRO A 76 -22.16 -15.43 11.49
CA PRO A 76 -22.51 -16.85 11.30
C PRO A 76 -21.63 -17.80 12.11
N GLY A 77 -22.11 -19.02 12.35
CA GLY A 77 -21.45 -20.01 13.22
C GLY A 77 -20.01 -20.35 12.83
N PHE A 78 -19.65 -20.31 11.55
CA PHE A 78 -18.29 -20.57 11.09
C PHE A 78 -17.28 -19.45 11.49
N VAL A 79 -17.78 -18.27 11.85
CA VAL A 79 -17.00 -17.17 12.43
C VAL A 79 -17.14 -17.15 13.95
N ALA A 80 -18.39 -17.14 14.46
CA ALA A 80 -18.65 -16.97 15.88
C ALA A 80 -18.07 -18.10 16.74
N ARG A 81 -18.15 -19.38 16.30
CA ARG A 81 -17.62 -20.50 17.07
C ARG A 81 -16.10 -20.48 17.26
N PRO A 82 -15.27 -20.29 16.20
CA PRO A 82 -13.82 -20.13 16.36
C PRO A 82 -13.43 -18.95 17.24
N VAL A 83 -14.10 -17.80 17.12
CA VAL A 83 -13.87 -16.63 17.98
C VAL A 83 -14.20 -16.94 19.43
N THR A 84 -15.34 -17.57 19.68
CA THR A 84 -15.74 -17.99 21.04
C THR A 84 -14.73 -18.98 21.64
N PHE A 85 -14.26 -19.95 20.87
CA PHE A 85 -13.22 -20.89 21.30
C PHE A 85 -11.92 -20.15 21.64
N ALA A 86 -11.47 -19.22 20.77
CA ALA A 86 -10.26 -18.43 21.03
C ALA A 86 -10.39 -17.58 22.30
N ALA A 87 -11.56 -16.94 22.50
CA ALA A 87 -11.84 -16.16 23.71
C ALA A 87 -11.84 -17.02 24.97
N GLN A 88 -12.45 -18.21 24.94
CA GLN A 88 -12.43 -19.16 26.06
C GLN A 88 -11.01 -19.59 26.38
N LEU A 89 -10.24 -20.02 25.37
CA LEU A 89 -8.85 -20.44 25.54
C LEU A 89 -7.99 -19.33 26.14
N MET A 90 -8.11 -18.10 25.61
CA MET A 90 -7.43 -16.92 26.14
C MET A 90 -7.86 -16.60 27.57
N GLY A 91 -9.16 -16.71 27.88
CA GLY A 91 -9.70 -16.47 29.24
C GLY A 91 -9.21 -17.48 30.28
N HIS A 92 -8.93 -18.73 29.87
CA HIS A 92 -8.35 -19.75 30.76
C HIS A 92 -6.83 -19.60 30.96
N HIS A 93 -6.10 -19.16 29.93
CA HIS A 93 -4.66 -19.06 29.92
C HIS A 93 -4.14 -17.68 29.47
N PRO A 94 -4.57 -16.56 30.09
CA PRO A 94 -4.28 -15.22 29.56
C PRO A 94 -2.77 -14.91 29.56
N VAL A 95 -2.04 -15.31 30.60
CA VAL A 95 -0.61 -14.99 30.73
C VAL A 95 0.25 -15.72 29.68
N PRO A 96 0.21 -17.06 29.56
CA PRO A 96 1.07 -17.74 28.60
C PRO A 96 0.68 -17.44 27.15
N LEU A 97 -0.61 -17.30 26.85
CA LEU A 97 -1.05 -17.02 25.48
C LEU A 97 -0.69 -15.59 25.06
N ASN A 98 -0.89 -14.62 25.94
CA ASN A 98 -0.50 -13.25 25.61
C ASN A 98 1.03 -13.10 25.48
N ALA A 99 1.81 -13.76 26.35
CA ALA A 99 3.27 -13.81 26.21
C ALA A 99 3.70 -14.42 24.87
N LEU A 100 3.03 -15.48 24.42
CA LEU A 100 3.24 -16.08 23.10
C LEU A 100 2.92 -15.09 21.98
N PHE A 101 1.80 -14.38 22.05
CA PHE A 101 1.37 -13.38 21.05
C PHE A 101 2.38 -12.25 20.97
N ALA A 102 2.78 -11.67 22.10
CA ALA A 102 3.81 -10.63 22.16
C ALA A 102 5.15 -11.11 21.54
N THR A 103 5.55 -12.36 21.84
CA THR A 103 6.79 -12.94 21.30
C THR A 103 6.71 -13.12 19.79
N ILE A 104 5.59 -13.61 19.25
CA ILE A 104 5.39 -13.75 17.80
C ILE A 104 5.47 -12.39 17.11
N GLN A 105 4.76 -11.39 17.61
CA GLN A 105 4.74 -10.03 17.04
C GLN A 105 6.13 -9.38 17.10
N LEU A 106 6.84 -9.55 18.21
CA LEU A 106 8.23 -9.10 18.36
C LEU A 106 9.16 -9.77 17.33
N ALA A 107 9.05 -11.09 17.17
CA ALA A 107 9.85 -11.84 16.21
C ALA A 107 9.56 -11.42 14.76
N LEU A 108 8.28 -11.17 14.41
CA LEU A 108 7.86 -10.66 13.10
C LEU A 108 8.44 -9.26 12.85
N GLY A 109 8.32 -8.36 13.82
CA GLY A 109 8.85 -7.01 13.74
C GLY A 109 10.36 -7.00 13.53
N LEU A 110 11.13 -7.66 14.39
CA LEU A 110 12.59 -7.78 14.28
C LEU A 110 13.00 -8.49 12.98
N GLY A 111 12.28 -9.55 12.60
CA GLY A 111 12.54 -10.29 11.37
C GLY A 111 12.35 -9.43 10.11
N LEU A 112 11.41 -8.48 10.11
CA LEU A 112 11.21 -7.52 9.03
C LEU A 112 12.31 -6.44 9.00
N LEU A 113 12.88 -6.08 10.14
CA LEU A 113 13.98 -5.12 10.19
C LEU A 113 15.28 -5.69 9.60
N TRP A 114 15.45 -7.00 9.58
CA TRP A 114 16.65 -7.63 9.03
C TRP A 114 16.41 -8.19 7.62
N ARG A 115 17.20 -7.75 6.63
CA ARG A 115 17.01 -8.13 5.22
C ARG A 115 17.05 -9.65 4.96
N ARG A 116 17.87 -10.39 5.73
CA ARG A 116 18.03 -11.85 5.54
C ARG A 116 16.80 -12.64 5.96
N THR A 117 16.09 -12.20 6.99
CA THR A 117 14.90 -12.84 7.55
C THR A 117 13.60 -12.27 7.00
N ALA A 118 13.65 -11.16 6.26
CA ALA A 118 12.45 -10.43 5.82
C ALA A 118 11.44 -11.30 5.04
N ARG A 119 11.88 -12.27 4.22
CA ARG A 119 10.96 -13.18 3.51
C ARG A 119 10.21 -14.09 4.47
N LEU A 120 10.92 -14.69 5.42
CA LEU A 120 10.32 -15.56 6.43
C LEU A 120 9.37 -14.78 7.34
N ALA A 121 9.79 -13.59 7.75
CA ALA A 121 8.95 -12.70 8.56
C ALA A 121 7.69 -12.22 7.81
N LEU A 122 7.76 -11.95 6.49
CA LEU A 122 6.57 -11.64 5.67
C LEU A 122 5.62 -12.85 5.59
N ALA A 123 6.15 -14.08 5.39
CA ALA A 123 5.33 -15.28 5.40
C ALA A 123 4.65 -15.49 6.77
N GLY A 124 5.41 -15.38 7.85
CA GLY A 124 4.89 -15.44 9.20
C GLY A 124 3.85 -14.34 9.48
N SER A 125 4.11 -13.11 9.02
CA SER A 125 3.16 -11.99 9.13
C SER A 125 1.82 -12.30 8.45
N ILE A 126 1.84 -12.90 7.24
CA ILE A 126 0.60 -13.29 6.54
C ILE A 126 -0.17 -14.34 7.35
N VAL A 127 0.51 -15.41 7.77
CA VAL A 127 -0.14 -16.51 8.52
C VAL A 127 -0.70 -15.98 9.84
N TRP A 128 0.12 -15.28 10.61
CA TRP A 128 -0.27 -14.75 11.93
C TRP A 128 -1.41 -13.72 11.81
N ALA A 129 -1.30 -12.78 10.89
CA ALA A 129 -2.34 -11.78 10.66
C ALA A 129 -3.68 -12.41 10.24
N LEU A 130 -3.69 -13.40 9.33
CA LEU A 130 -4.92 -14.09 8.95
C LEU A 130 -5.51 -14.89 10.12
N SER A 131 -4.67 -15.46 11.00
CA SER A 131 -5.13 -16.13 12.22
C SER A 131 -5.81 -15.14 13.18
N ILE A 132 -5.19 -13.97 13.42
CA ILE A 132 -5.79 -12.90 14.23
C ILE A 132 -7.08 -12.40 13.58
N TRP A 133 -7.09 -12.17 12.27
CA TRP A 133 -8.25 -11.68 11.55
C TRP A 133 -9.47 -12.59 11.74
N TRP A 134 -9.27 -13.91 11.71
CA TRP A 134 -10.36 -14.85 11.92
C TRP A 134 -10.73 -15.03 13.40
N LEU A 135 -9.72 -15.34 14.25
CA LEU A 135 -9.93 -15.76 15.63
C LEU A 135 -10.09 -14.60 16.62
N GLY A 136 -9.45 -13.47 16.35
CA GLY A 136 -9.42 -12.29 17.23
C GLY A 136 -10.36 -11.19 16.77
N GLU A 137 -10.47 -10.95 15.45
CA GLU A 137 -11.26 -9.85 14.86
C GLU A 137 -12.59 -10.32 14.26
N GLY A 138 -12.91 -11.62 14.29
CA GLY A 138 -14.15 -12.14 13.72
C GLY A 138 -14.32 -11.80 12.24
N LEU A 139 -13.22 -11.87 11.46
CA LEU A 139 -13.14 -11.43 10.08
C LEU A 139 -13.53 -9.94 9.90
N GLY A 140 -13.22 -9.08 10.88
CA GLY A 140 -13.53 -7.66 10.84
C GLY A 140 -15.02 -7.33 10.84
N GLY A 141 -15.88 -8.26 11.30
CA GLY A 141 -17.33 -8.08 11.37
C GLY A 141 -18.04 -8.06 10.02
N ILE A 142 -17.37 -8.43 8.91
CA ILE A 142 -17.93 -8.34 7.55
C ILE A 142 -19.17 -9.23 7.36
N PHE A 143 -19.30 -10.29 8.14
CA PHE A 143 -20.45 -11.21 8.11
C PHE A 143 -21.53 -10.88 9.15
N ALA A 144 -21.30 -9.90 10.03
CA ALA A 144 -22.26 -9.46 11.02
C ALA A 144 -23.31 -8.47 10.47
N GLY A 145 -23.16 -8.02 9.20
CA GLY A 145 -24.07 -7.07 8.56
C GLY A 145 -23.97 -5.62 9.03
N SER A 146 -23.08 -5.32 9.99
CA SER A 146 -22.86 -3.99 10.56
C SER A 146 -21.41 -3.49 10.42
N ALA A 147 -20.62 -4.14 9.57
CA ALA A 147 -19.24 -3.75 9.31
C ALA A 147 -19.14 -2.26 8.90
N SER A 148 -18.17 -1.53 9.47
CA SER A 148 -17.93 -0.12 9.15
C SER A 148 -16.44 0.17 9.08
N PRO A 149 -15.95 0.84 8.04
CA PRO A 149 -14.55 1.24 7.98
C PRO A 149 -14.21 2.29 9.05
N VAL A 150 -15.20 3.00 9.59
CA VAL A 150 -14.99 3.96 10.67
C VAL A 150 -14.64 3.27 11.98
N THR A 151 -15.10 2.02 12.20
CA THR A 151 -14.73 1.20 13.36
C THR A 151 -13.60 0.22 13.07
N GLY A 152 -13.10 0.16 11.83
CA GLY A 152 -11.94 -0.65 11.46
C GLY A 152 -12.21 -1.82 10.50
N ALA A 153 -13.45 -2.00 9.96
CA ALA A 153 -13.66 -3.02 8.93
C ALA A 153 -12.82 -2.73 7.67
N PRO A 154 -12.28 -3.76 7.01
CA PRO A 154 -12.47 -5.19 7.19
C PRO A 154 -11.61 -5.85 8.28
N GLY A 155 -10.96 -5.09 9.15
CA GLY A 155 -10.06 -5.52 10.21
C GLY A 155 -8.62 -5.05 9.99
N ALA A 156 -7.93 -4.74 11.08
CA ALA A 156 -6.54 -4.33 11.02
C ALA A 156 -5.65 -5.49 10.54
N ALA A 157 -5.86 -6.68 11.07
CA ALA A 157 -5.03 -7.84 10.80
C ALA A 157 -4.99 -8.22 9.30
N VAL A 158 -6.11 -8.16 8.57
CA VAL A 158 -6.09 -8.45 7.12
C VAL A 158 -5.24 -7.43 6.34
N LEU A 159 -5.11 -6.18 6.82
CA LEU A 159 -4.24 -5.18 6.19
C LEU A 159 -2.76 -5.51 6.39
N TYR A 160 -2.35 -6.08 7.55
CA TYR A 160 -0.99 -6.59 7.73
C TYR A 160 -0.67 -7.68 6.70
N ALA A 161 -1.58 -8.63 6.51
CA ALA A 161 -1.42 -9.68 5.50
C ALA A 161 -1.33 -9.09 4.09
N LEU A 162 -2.21 -8.17 3.73
CA LEU A 162 -2.22 -7.50 2.43
C LEU A 162 -0.91 -6.74 2.18
N ILE A 163 -0.46 -5.93 3.14
CA ILE A 163 0.80 -5.18 3.03
C ILE A 163 1.98 -6.14 2.89
N ALA A 164 2.00 -7.25 3.64
CA ALA A 164 3.05 -8.27 3.55
C ALA A 164 3.10 -8.92 2.16
N VAL A 165 1.94 -9.23 1.56
CA VAL A 165 1.83 -9.75 0.17
C VAL A 165 2.37 -8.73 -0.82
N LEU A 166 1.94 -7.46 -0.73
CA LEU A 166 2.34 -6.40 -1.65
C LEU A 166 3.82 -6.00 -1.50
N ALA A 167 4.37 -6.11 -0.29
CA ALA A 167 5.78 -5.84 0.00
C ALA A 167 6.70 -7.05 -0.24
N TRP A 168 6.16 -8.18 -0.73
CA TRP A 168 6.94 -9.39 -0.98
C TRP A 168 8.05 -9.14 -2.02
N PRO A 169 9.30 -9.57 -1.77
CA PRO A 169 10.38 -9.39 -2.74
C PRO A 169 10.15 -10.27 -3.98
N PRO A 170 10.31 -9.75 -5.21
CA PRO A 170 10.16 -10.53 -6.43
C PRO A 170 11.20 -11.67 -6.46
N ARG A 171 10.85 -12.75 -7.17
CA ARG A 171 11.85 -13.75 -7.57
C ARG A 171 12.88 -13.03 -8.43
N ALA A 172 14.16 -13.26 -8.18
CA ALA A 172 15.32 -12.53 -8.68
C ALA A 172 15.07 -11.81 -10.02
N GLU A 173 15.02 -10.48 -10.00
CA GLU A 173 15.11 -9.68 -11.22
C GLU A 173 16.44 -10.02 -11.89
N ARG A 174 16.40 -10.36 -13.18
CA ARG A 174 17.64 -10.60 -13.93
C ARG A 174 18.53 -9.38 -13.80
N PRO A 175 19.81 -9.54 -13.36
CA PRO A 175 20.72 -8.42 -13.22
C PRO A 175 20.79 -7.62 -14.53
N GLY A 176 20.58 -6.32 -14.46
CA GLY A 176 20.72 -5.42 -15.60
C GLY A 176 19.42 -4.95 -16.28
N ARG A 177 18.23 -5.40 -15.84
CA ARG A 177 16.99 -4.82 -16.37
C ARG A 177 16.58 -3.61 -15.50
N PRO A 178 16.61 -2.39 -16.04
CA PRO A 178 16.19 -1.21 -15.28
C PRO A 178 14.71 -1.38 -14.88
N SER A 179 14.39 -1.03 -13.62
CA SER A 179 13.00 -0.96 -13.16
C SER A 179 12.21 -0.08 -14.12
N ARG A 180 11.06 -0.57 -14.60
CA ARG A 180 10.23 0.22 -15.53
C ARG A 180 9.84 1.54 -14.86
N PRO A 181 9.84 2.68 -15.61
CA PRO A 181 9.34 3.95 -15.12
C PRO A 181 7.94 3.78 -14.53
N GLY A 182 7.69 4.38 -13.35
CA GLY A 182 6.40 4.26 -12.67
C GLY A 182 6.17 2.97 -11.89
N SER A 183 7.22 2.12 -11.68
CA SER A 183 7.09 0.96 -10.79
C SER A 183 6.78 1.38 -9.36
N VAL A 184 5.71 0.83 -8.80
CA VAL A 184 5.32 1.00 -7.39
C VAL A 184 5.76 -0.20 -6.57
N ALA A 185 5.93 -0.02 -5.26
CA ALA A 185 6.34 -1.09 -4.36
C ALA A 185 5.32 -2.25 -4.34
N ALA A 186 4.03 -1.94 -4.48
CA ALA A 186 2.91 -2.90 -4.41
C ALA A 186 2.87 -3.94 -5.54
N GLY A 187 3.52 -3.72 -6.68
CA GLY A 187 3.38 -4.56 -7.88
C GLY A 187 4.25 -5.83 -7.93
N SER A 188 4.69 -6.43 -6.80
CA SER A 188 5.73 -7.46 -6.83
C SER A 188 5.27 -8.85 -7.25
N ILE A 189 4.46 -9.55 -6.42
CA ILE A 189 4.01 -10.93 -6.72
C ILE A 189 2.71 -10.95 -7.52
N VAL A 190 1.79 -10.08 -7.14
CA VAL A 190 0.45 -10.00 -7.76
C VAL A 190 0.44 -9.18 -9.05
N GLY A 191 1.56 -8.55 -9.39
CA GLY A 191 1.64 -7.61 -10.51
C GLY A 191 0.86 -6.32 -10.25
N TRP A 192 1.02 -5.35 -11.14
CA TRP A 192 0.33 -4.07 -11.02
C TRP A 192 -1.20 -4.18 -11.16
N PRO A 193 -1.76 -5.01 -12.06
CA PRO A 193 -3.21 -5.21 -12.13
C PRO A 193 -3.78 -5.80 -10.84
N GLY A 194 -3.16 -6.86 -10.30
CA GLY A 194 -3.58 -7.48 -9.05
C GLY A 194 -3.52 -6.51 -7.85
N ALA A 195 -2.47 -5.68 -7.79
CA ALA A 195 -2.38 -4.65 -6.76
C ALA A 195 -3.52 -3.61 -6.86
N ARG A 196 -3.86 -3.15 -8.07
CA ARG A 196 -5.00 -2.23 -8.29
C ARG A 196 -6.34 -2.87 -7.89
N LEU A 197 -6.53 -4.14 -8.23
CA LEU A 197 -7.75 -4.86 -7.82
C LEU A 197 -7.85 -4.99 -6.31
N ALA A 198 -6.75 -5.33 -5.62
CA ALA A 198 -6.71 -5.38 -4.15
C ALA A 198 -7.04 -4.02 -3.51
N TRP A 199 -6.51 -2.93 -4.07
CA TRP A 199 -6.84 -1.56 -3.66
C TRP A 199 -8.33 -1.26 -3.85
N ALA A 200 -8.87 -1.54 -5.05
CA ALA A 200 -10.27 -1.28 -5.37
C ALA A 200 -11.21 -2.14 -4.52
N ALA A 201 -10.87 -3.40 -4.27
CA ALA A 201 -11.64 -4.27 -3.41
C ALA A 201 -11.69 -3.75 -1.96
N LEU A 202 -10.54 -3.31 -1.43
CA LEU A 202 -10.45 -2.78 -0.06
C LEU A 202 -11.27 -1.50 0.10
N TRP A 203 -11.02 -0.48 -0.72
CA TRP A 203 -11.70 0.80 -0.61
C TRP A 203 -13.16 0.71 -1.09
N GLY A 204 -13.45 -0.10 -2.10
CA GLY A 204 -14.80 -0.35 -2.59
C GLY A 204 -15.67 -1.10 -1.58
N SER A 205 -15.12 -2.10 -0.86
CA SER A 205 -15.86 -2.74 0.23
C SER A 205 -16.15 -1.76 1.37
N GLY A 206 -15.22 -0.86 1.70
CA GLY A 206 -15.47 0.21 2.66
C GLY A 206 -16.62 1.14 2.24
N ALA A 207 -16.66 1.53 0.95
CA ALA A 207 -17.78 2.30 0.41
C ALA A 207 -19.11 1.53 0.54
N TYR A 208 -19.11 0.25 0.20
CA TYR A 208 -20.28 -0.63 0.35
C TYR A 208 -20.75 -0.71 1.80
N TYR A 209 -19.84 -0.94 2.76
CA TYR A 209 -20.19 -1.03 4.18
C TYR A 209 -20.83 0.26 4.69
N LEU A 210 -20.32 1.43 4.32
CA LEU A 210 -20.90 2.72 4.71
C LEU A 210 -22.33 2.92 4.19
N LEU A 211 -22.71 2.24 3.11
CA LEU A 211 -24.05 2.27 2.56
C LEU A 211 -25.01 1.25 3.17
N LEU A 212 -24.54 0.34 4.04
CA LEU A 212 -25.40 -0.58 4.77
C LEU A 212 -26.36 0.18 5.70
N ALA A 213 -27.57 -0.34 5.86
CA ALA A 213 -28.62 0.28 6.67
C ALA A 213 -28.18 0.66 8.10
N PRO A 214 -27.44 -0.18 8.85
CA PRO A 214 -26.97 0.17 10.19
C PRO A 214 -26.06 1.42 10.19
N ASN A 215 -25.18 1.57 9.20
CA ASN A 215 -24.26 2.70 9.13
C ASN A 215 -24.92 4.00 8.65
N ARG A 216 -26.10 3.90 8.02
CA ARG A 216 -26.92 5.04 7.59
C ARG A 216 -28.04 5.38 8.56
N ALA A 217 -28.20 4.62 9.64
CA ALA A 217 -29.22 4.90 10.64
C ALA A 217 -29.02 6.32 11.26
N PRO A 218 -30.10 6.99 11.66
CA PRO A 218 -30.01 8.28 12.32
C PRO A 218 -29.09 8.23 13.52
N GLY A 219 -28.09 9.12 13.57
CA GLY A 219 -27.13 9.19 14.66
C GLY A 219 -26.01 8.12 14.67
N ALA A 220 -26.01 7.13 13.77
CA ALA A 220 -25.05 6.02 13.80
C ALA A 220 -23.59 6.49 13.74
N LEU A 221 -23.22 7.28 12.76
CA LEU A 221 -21.84 7.78 12.63
C LEU A 221 -21.45 8.70 13.80
N ARG A 222 -22.38 9.55 14.26
CA ARG A 222 -22.19 10.38 15.45
C ARG A 222 -21.89 9.53 16.69
N ALA A 223 -22.67 8.46 16.90
CA ALA A 223 -22.52 7.57 18.05
C ALA A 223 -21.13 6.87 18.03
N VAL A 224 -20.70 6.39 16.86
CA VAL A 224 -19.36 5.77 16.69
C VAL A 224 -18.26 6.76 17.05
N VAL A 225 -18.30 7.98 16.51
CA VAL A 225 -17.27 9.01 16.78
C VAL A 225 -17.31 9.47 18.24
N ALA A 226 -18.50 9.57 18.85
CA ALA A 226 -18.62 9.93 20.26
C ALA A 226 -18.09 8.81 21.17
N ALA A 227 -18.34 7.54 20.84
CA ALA A 227 -17.86 6.38 21.59
C ALA A 227 -16.32 6.26 21.54
N ALA A 228 -15.69 6.66 20.43
CA ALA A 228 -14.24 6.69 20.32
C ALA A 228 -13.54 7.58 21.37
N ALA A 229 -14.24 8.55 21.93
CA ALA A 229 -13.70 9.45 22.98
C ALA A 229 -13.58 8.79 24.36
N ALA A 230 -14.10 7.57 24.54
CA ALA A 230 -14.09 6.90 25.84
C ALA A 230 -12.66 6.48 26.23
N GLY A 231 -12.22 6.92 27.40
CA GLY A 231 -10.89 6.59 27.92
C GLY A 231 -9.72 7.35 27.29
N GLU A 232 -9.95 8.14 26.24
CA GLU A 232 -8.90 8.89 25.57
C GLU A 232 -8.42 10.11 26.36
N PRO A 233 -7.16 10.56 26.18
CA PRO A 233 -6.65 11.81 26.75
C PRO A 233 -7.55 12.99 26.39
N SER A 234 -7.69 13.94 27.30
CA SER A 234 -8.68 15.04 27.25
C SER A 234 -8.72 15.80 25.92
N ARG A 235 -7.55 16.06 25.31
CA ARG A 235 -7.45 16.77 24.00
C ARG A 235 -7.99 15.94 22.84
N ILE A 236 -7.68 14.65 22.80
CA ILE A 236 -8.17 13.73 21.77
C ILE A 236 -9.68 13.52 21.95
N ALA A 237 -10.12 13.24 23.17
CA ALA A 237 -11.52 13.10 23.49
C ALA A 237 -12.33 14.38 23.18
N ALA A 238 -11.78 15.57 23.40
CA ALA A 238 -12.43 16.83 23.04
C ALA A 238 -12.59 16.98 21.52
N LEU A 239 -11.54 16.60 20.74
CA LEU A 239 -11.60 16.60 19.27
C LEU A 239 -12.68 15.66 18.76
N GLN A 240 -12.74 14.42 19.28
CA GLN A 240 -13.73 13.41 18.89
C GLN A 240 -15.16 13.85 19.24
N ARG A 241 -15.38 14.37 20.46
CA ARG A 241 -16.69 14.94 20.86
C ARG A 241 -17.09 16.14 20.01
N GLY A 242 -16.14 17.03 19.67
CA GLY A 242 -16.37 18.14 18.75
C GLY A 242 -16.79 17.67 17.36
N ALA A 243 -16.10 16.66 16.83
CA ALA A 243 -16.46 16.03 15.55
C ALA A 243 -17.84 15.37 15.59
N ALA A 244 -18.16 14.64 16.66
CA ALA A 244 -19.49 14.04 16.86
C ALA A 244 -20.60 15.10 16.93
N THR A 245 -20.34 16.24 17.58
CA THR A 245 -21.26 17.38 17.64
C THR A 245 -21.45 18.02 16.27
N ALA A 246 -20.38 18.19 15.48
CA ALA A 246 -20.44 18.72 14.12
C ALA A 246 -21.22 17.79 13.17
N ILE A 247 -21.10 16.47 13.32
CA ILE A 247 -21.90 15.50 12.57
C ILE A 247 -23.40 15.67 12.93
N GLY A 248 -23.72 15.85 14.21
CA GLY A 248 -25.06 16.16 14.71
C GLY A 248 -26.13 15.22 14.18
N SER A 249 -27.18 15.76 13.57
CA SER A 249 -28.28 15.04 12.93
C SER A 249 -27.96 14.52 11.52
N HIS A 250 -26.80 14.92 10.93
CA HIS A 250 -26.45 14.61 9.54
C HIS A 250 -25.70 13.29 9.37
N SER A 251 -25.79 12.35 10.33
CA SER A 251 -25.05 11.07 10.31
C SER A 251 -25.23 10.30 9.02
N SER A 252 -26.46 10.19 8.51
CA SER A 252 -26.73 9.45 7.27
C SER A 252 -26.08 10.11 6.06
N ALA A 253 -26.21 11.45 5.94
CA ALA A 253 -25.56 12.20 4.86
C ALA A 253 -24.04 12.10 4.94
N ALA A 254 -23.46 12.20 6.13
CA ALA A 254 -22.02 12.06 6.37
C ALA A 254 -21.50 10.66 5.98
N SER A 255 -22.26 9.59 6.29
CA SER A 255 -21.94 8.22 5.86
C SER A 255 -21.97 8.08 4.34
N VAL A 256 -22.94 8.68 3.66
CA VAL A 256 -23.02 8.66 2.18
C VAL A 256 -21.86 9.46 1.57
N ILE A 257 -21.55 10.64 2.09
CA ILE A 257 -20.39 11.44 1.63
C ILE A 257 -19.10 10.63 1.79
N LEU A 258 -18.91 10.00 2.93
CA LEU A 258 -17.74 9.17 3.18
C LEU A 258 -17.70 7.97 2.24
N ALA A 259 -18.84 7.34 1.93
CA ALA A 259 -18.93 6.26 0.93
C ALA A 259 -18.51 6.73 -0.46
N VAL A 260 -18.92 7.93 -0.88
CA VAL A 260 -18.48 8.54 -2.14
C VAL A 260 -16.97 8.76 -2.14
N VAL A 261 -16.39 9.28 -1.04
CA VAL A 261 -14.94 9.44 -0.90
C VAL A 261 -14.21 8.11 -1.04
N PHE A 262 -14.68 7.06 -0.35
CA PHE A 262 -14.12 5.71 -0.48
C PHE A 262 -14.22 5.16 -1.91
N GLY A 263 -15.36 5.38 -2.59
CA GLY A 263 -15.55 5.01 -3.99
C GLY A 263 -14.59 5.73 -4.93
N LEU A 264 -14.40 7.04 -4.74
CA LEU A 264 -13.42 7.82 -5.52
C LEU A 264 -11.99 7.32 -5.29
N ILE A 265 -11.64 6.98 -4.05
CA ILE A 265 -10.33 6.39 -3.74
C ILE A 265 -10.18 5.03 -4.42
N ALA A 266 -11.22 4.19 -4.40
CA ALA A 266 -11.20 2.87 -5.00
C ALA A 266 -10.93 2.91 -6.51
N VAL A 267 -11.59 3.82 -7.24
CA VAL A 267 -11.50 3.87 -8.71
C VAL A 267 -10.37 4.77 -9.21
N GLY A 268 -9.97 5.77 -8.42
CA GLY A 268 -9.03 6.79 -8.86
C GLY A 268 -7.61 6.27 -9.11
N VAL A 269 -7.23 5.13 -8.53
CA VAL A 269 -5.93 4.48 -8.80
C VAL A 269 -5.81 3.95 -10.24
N PHE A 270 -6.93 3.77 -10.94
CA PHE A 270 -6.94 3.33 -12.34
C PHE A 270 -6.70 4.49 -13.31
N VAL A 271 -6.86 5.73 -12.87
CA VAL A 271 -6.66 6.94 -13.66
C VAL A 271 -5.26 7.49 -13.39
N PRO A 272 -4.31 7.42 -14.35
CA PRO A 272 -2.90 7.77 -14.10
C PRO A 272 -2.70 9.20 -13.57
N VAL A 273 -3.43 10.18 -14.10
CA VAL A 273 -3.35 11.59 -13.68
C VAL A 273 -3.91 11.79 -12.27
N ALA A 274 -4.89 10.98 -11.84
CA ALA A 274 -5.54 11.07 -10.55
C ALA A 274 -4.80 10.30 -9.45
N THR A 275 -3.84 9.42 -9.78
CA THR A 275 -3.21 8.52 -8.81
C THR A 275 -2.62 9.27 -7.60
N ARG A 276 -1.85 10.34 -7.79
CA ARG A 276 -1.27 11.09 -6.68
C ARG A 276 -2.31 11.78 -5.80
N PRO A 277 -3.24 12.60 -6.33
CA PRO A 277 -4.28 13.22 -5.50
C PRO A 277 -5.16 12.20 -4.79
N VAL A 278 -5.46 11.06 -5.41
CA VAL A 278 -6.22 9.98 -4.78
C VAL A 278 -5.47 9.34 -3.62
N LEU A 279 -4.15 9.12 -3.75
CA LEU A 279 -3.34 8.61 -2.64
C LEU A 279 -3.25 9.61 -1.48
N VAL A 280 -3.17 10.92 -1.76
CA VAL A 280 -3.27 11.96 -0.73
C VAL A 280 -4.64 11.92 -0.06
N LEU A 281 -5.72 11.84 -0.82
CA LEU A 281 -7.08 11.70 -0.28
C LEU A 281 -7.21 10.45 0.59
N ALA A 282 -6.64 9.32 0.16
CA ALA A 282 -6.63 8.09 0.95
C ALA A 282 -5.88 8.26 2.28
N VAL A 283 -4.73 8.92 2.27
CA VAL A 283 -3.95 9.21 3.50
C VAL A 283 -4.75 10.11 4.44
N VAL A 284 -5.34 11.20 3.93
CA VAL A 284 -6.16 12.11 4.74
C VAL A 284 -7.38 11.38 5.32
N THR A 285 -8.09 10.61 4.51
CA THR A 285 -9.26 9.83 4.96
C THR A 285 -8.84 8.80 6.01
N ALA A 286 -7.76 8.05 5.78
CA ALA A 286 -7.25 7.06 6.74
C ALA A 286 -6.83 7.70 8.08
N ALA A 287 -6.15 8.85 8.03
CA ALA A 287 -5.80 9.60 9.23
C ALA A 287 -7.04 10.11 9.98
N THR A 288 -8.03 10.63 9.25
CA THR A 288 -9.27 11.15 9.84
C THR A 288 -10.06 10.04 10.54
N ILE A 289 -10.32 8.91 9.86
CA ILE A 289 -11.04 7.79 10.49
C ILE A 289 -10.22 7.14 11.61
N GLY A 290 -8.89 7.05 11.45
CA GLY A 290 -7.98 6.51 12.46
C GLY A 290 -8.03 7.30 13.77
N VAL A 291 -8.09 8.63 13.69
CA VAL A 291 -8.15 9.50 14.88
C VAL A 291 -9.58 9.61 15.40
N LEU A 292 -10.55 9.93 14.54
CA LEU A 292 -11.90 10.29 14.98
C LEU A 292 -12.80 9.08 15.25
N GLY A 293 -12.68 8.00 14.46
CA GLY A 293 -13.55 6.85 14.59
C GLY A 293 -12.91 5.65 15.31
N GLN A 294 -11.59 5.49 15.17
CA GLN A 294 -10.86 4.34 15.68
C GLN A 294 -10.00 4.67 16.92
N ALA A 295 -9.91 5.94 17.31
CA ALA A 295 -9.09 6.40 18.44
C ALA A 295 -7.64 5.84 18.39
N LEU A 296 -7.07 5.72 17.16
CA LEU A 296 -5.78 5.08 16.91
C LEU A 296 -5.65 3.69 17.55
N GLY A 297 -6.74 2.90 17.58
CA GLY A 297 -6.76 1.59 18.25
C GLY A 297 -6.75 1.68 19.77
N GLN A 298 -7.10 2.84 20.35
CA GLN A 298 -7.10 3.08 21.81
C GLN A 298 -5.71 2.87 22.47
N ILE A 299 -4.63 3.06 21.70
CA ILE A 299 -3.26 2.86 22.24
C ILE A 299 -2.92 3.76 23.43
N MET A 300 -3.63 4.89 23.58
CA MET A 300 -3.42 5.83 24.69
C MET A 300 -4.20 5.46 25.95
N THR A 301 -5.12 4.48 25.88
CA THR A 301 -5.99 4.10 27.00
C THR A 301 -5.41 2.96 27.86
N GLY A 302 -4.37 2.29 27.36
CA GLY A 302 -3.87 1.06 28.00
C GLY A 302 -4.64 -0.21 27.62
N HIS A 303 -5.57 -0.13 26.65
CA HIS A 303 -6.39 -1.26 26.17
C HIS A 303 -6.19 -1.59 24.70
N GLY A 304 -5.43 -0.78 23.95
CA GLY A 304 -5.17 -0.99 22.52
C GLY A 304 -4.26 -2.18 22.27
N THR A 305 -4.61 -3.01 21.27
CA THR A 305 -3.80 -4.14 20.80
C THR A 305 -2.89 -3.78 19.63
N ASP A 306 -3.33 -2.80 18.84
CA ASP A 306 -2.71 -2.32 17.61
C ASP A 306 -3.24 -0.91 17.27
N PRO A 307 -2.63 -0.17 16.34
CA PRO A 307 -3.08 1.18 15.98
C PRO A 307 -4.33 1.20 15.08
N ASN A 308 -5.01 0.08 14.91
CA ASN A 308 -6.16 -0.14 14.03
C ASN A 308 -5.83 0.11 12.54
N THR A 309 -6.85 0.24 11.67
CA THR A 309 -6.66 0.30 10.21
C THR A 309 -6.07 1.61 9.70
N GLY A 310 -6.23 2.73 10.42
CA GLY A 310 -5.77 4.06 9.97
C GLY A 310 -4.30 4.09 9.55
N PRO A 311 -3.33 3.82 10.43
CA PRO A 311 -1.91 3.80 10.11
C PRO A 311 -1.53 2.75 9.04
N LEU A 312 -2.21 1.61 9.02
CA LEU A 312 -2.01 0.56 8.02
C LEU A 312 -2.44 1.00 6.62
N LEU A 313 -3.57 1.71 6.51
CA LEU A 313 -4.03 2.30 5.25
C LEU A 313 -3.08 3.38 4.73
N ILE A 314 -2.47 4.16 5.62
CA ILE A 314 -1.42 5.14 5.27
C ILE A 314 -0.18 4.41 4.73
N LEU A 315 0.28 3.35 5.40
CA LEU A 315 1.40 2.54 4.94
C LEU A 315 1.08 1.86 3.60
N LEU A 316 -0.15 1.39 3.43
CA LEU A 316 -0.65 0.83 2.18
C LEU A 316 -0.62 1.88 1.06
N ALA A 317 -1.12 3.10 1.28
CA ALA A 317 -1.05 4.18 0.30
C ALA A 317 0.39 4.50 -0.12
N ALA A 318 1.33 4.47 0.83
CA ALA A 318 2.75 4.62 0.54
C ALA A 318 3.31 3.51 -0.37
N ALA A 319 2.78 2.27 -0.29
CA ALA A 319 3.16 1.17 -1.18
C ALA A 319 2.72 1.40 -2.64
N TYR A 320 1.65 2.16 -2.86
CA TYR A 320 1.14 2.55 -4.19
C TYR A 320 1.75 3.85 -4.71
N TRP A 321 2.56 4.55 -3.89
CA TRP A 321 3.13 5.83 -4.31
C TRP A 321 4.06 5.66 -5.50
N PRO A 322 3.83 6.39 -6.63
CA PRO A 322 4.68 6.29 -7.79
C PRO A 322 6.07 6.87 -7.50
N VAL A 323 7.08 6.04 -7.68
CA VAL A 323 8.47 6.45 -7.49
C VAL A 323 8.85 7.37 -8.65
N ALA A 324 9.18 8.62 -8.35
CA ALA A 324 9.75 9.52 -9.34
C ALA A 324 11.07 8.93 -9.85
N GLU A 325 11.24 8.85 -11.18
CA GLU A 325 12.55 8.64 -11.76
C GLU A 325 13.48 9.76 -11.24
N ARG A 326 14.47 9.39 -10.46
CA ARG A 326 15.65 10.23 -10.38
C ARG A 326 16.22 10.23 -11.79
N SER A 327 15.93 11.30 -12.57
CA SER A 327 16.63 11.55 -13.80
C SER A 327 18.11 11.42 -13.44
N ARG A 328 18.75 10.34 -13.90
CA ARG A 328 20.21 10.30 -13.96
C ARG A 328 20.54 11.47 -14.87
N ARG A 329 20.80 12.63 -14.27
CA ARG A 329 21.55 13.67 -14.99
C ARG A 329 22.73 12.90 -15.55
N PRO A 330 22.90 12.86 -16.88
CA PRO A 330 24.08 12.25 -17.47
C PRO A 330 25.25 12.93 -16.76
N ALA A 331 26.04 12.12 -16.03
CA ALA A 331 27.26 12.61 -15.39
C ALA A 331 28.00 13.40 -16.45
N GLY A 332 28.13 14.69 -16.18
CA GLY A 332 28.50 15.72 -17.13
C GLY A 332 29.43 15.20 -18.21
N ARG A 333 29.06 15.36 -19.49
CA ARG A 333 30.04 15.60 -20.51
C ARG A 333 30.89 16.76 -19.97
N ARG A 334 31.97 16.42 -19.30
CA ARG A 334 33.08 17.38 -19.16
C ARG A 334 33.35 17.81 -20.57
N ALA A 335 32.97 19.04 -20.88
CA ALA A 335 33.42 19.73 -22.06
C ALA A 335 34.96 19.70 -21.98
N LEU A 336 35.56 18.75 -22.70
CA LEU A 336 36.96 18.86 -23.07
C LEU A 336 37.00 20.14 -23.90
N ALA A 337 37.60 21.16 -23.33
CA ALA A 337 37.93 22.38 -24.03
C ALA A 337 38.66 21.99 -25.34
N PRO A 338 38.29 22.54 -26.49
CA PRO A 338 38.97 22.26 -27.73
C PRO A 338 40.33 22.92 -27.69
N SER A 339 41.41 22.13 -27.48
CA SER A 339 42.73 22.53 -27.84
C SER A 339 42.80 22.74 -29.33
N GLY A 340 42.91 23.96 -29.77
CA GLY A 340 43.00 24.29 -31.16
C GLY A 340 44.20 23.68 -31.85
N ARG A 341 43.99 23.12 -33.04
CA ARG A 341 44.89 23.15 -34.19
C ARG A 341 44.21 22.60 -35.44
N HIS A 342 44.23 23.46 -36.47
CA HIS A 342 44.18 23.22 -37.90
C HIS A 342 43.04 22.41 -38.54
N ARG A 343 42.06 23.14 -39.04
CA ARG A 343 41.13 22.74 -40.10
C ARG A 343 41.87 22.55 -41.44
N ARG A 344 41.64 21.38 -42.06
CA ARG A 344 41.65 21.24 -43.52
C ARG A 344 40.24 20.84 -43.95
N ASN A 345 39.74 21.56 -44.96
CA ASN A 345 38.44 21.39 -45.55
C ASN A 345 38.23 19.97 -46.14
N GLN A 346 37.16 19.31 -45.73
CA GLN A 346 36.57 18.21 -46.54
C GLN A 346 35.04 18.45 -46.60
N PRO A 347 34.40 18.22 -47.78
CA PRO A 347 32.96 18.39 -47.97
C PRO A 347 32.20 17.27 -47.25
N ALA A 348 31.09 17.67 -46.57
CA ALA A 348 30.23 16.80 -45.78
C ALA A 348 29.46 15.84 -46.70
N ALA A 349 29.78 14.55 -46.62
CA ALA A 349 28.91 13.47 -47.07
C ALA A 349 27.89 13.16 -45.95
N LEU A 350 26.61 13.35 -46.20
CA LEU A 350 25.52 13.00 -45.29
C LEU A 350 25.59 11.52 -44.95
N SER A 351 25.62 11.20 -43.65
CA SER A 351 25.74 9.83 -43.18
C SER A 351 24.45 9.02 -43.50
N ARG A 352 24.61 7.73 -43.85
CA ARG A 352 23.48 6.78 -44.09
C ARG A 352 22.45 6.75 -42.97
N GLN A 353 22.81 7.23 -41.79
CA GLN A 353 21.94 7.29 -40.61
C GLN A 353 20.91 8.43 -40.65
N GLU A 354 21.22 9.55 -41.34
CA GLU A 354 20.27 10.65 -41.49
C GLU A 354 19.22 10.38 -42.56
N LEU A 355 19.60 9.67 -43.63
CA LEU A 355 18.66 9.20 -44.68
C LEU A 355 17.64 8.21 -44.10
N SER A 356 18.04 7.28 -43.23
CA SER A 356 17.15 6.34 -42.59
C SER A 356 16.16 7.00 -41.61
N ARG A 357 16.55 8.07 -40.93
CA ARG A 357 15.64 8.85 -40.05
C ARG A 357 14.59 9.64 -40.81
N GLN A 358 14.92 10.17 -41.97
CA GLN A 358 13.93 10.86 -42.82
C GLN A 358 12.90 9.90 -43.43
N GLU A 359 13.29 8.69 -43.78
CA GLU A 359 12.39 7.66 -44.34
C GLU A 359 11.41 7.11 -43.30
N VAL A 360 11.84 6.91 -42.04
CA VAL A 360 10.96 6.53 -40.91
C VAL A 360 9.96 7.65 -40.57
N SER A 361 10.39 8.91 -40.68
CA SER A 361 9.50 10.05 -40.40
C SER A 361 8.40 10.21 -41.47
N ARG A 362 8.72 9.96 -42.75
CA ARG A 362 7.74 9.97 -43.87
C ARG A 362 6.72 8.83 -43.76
N ARG A 363 7.13 7.62 -43.35
CA ARG A 363 6.20 6.51 -43.10
C ARG A 363 5.22 6.77 -41.96
N ARG A 364 5.65 7.44 -40.88
CA ARG A 364 4.75 7.83 -39.77
C ARG A 364 3.72 8.88 -40.16
N ALA A 365 4.05 9.83 -41.03
CA ALA A 365 3.11 10.82 -41.54
C ALA A 365 2.03 10.18 -42.45
N GLY A 366 2.38 9.16 -43.22
CA GLY A 366 1.42 8.43 -44.06
C GLY A 366 0.39 7.63 -43.30
N VAL A 367 0.79 7.00 -42.17
CA VAL A 367 -0.14 6.22 -41.32
C VAL A 367 -1.13 7.12 -40.59
N ALA A 368 -0.72 8.33 -40.17
CA ALA A 368 -1.61 9.29 -39.52
C ALA A 368 -2.69 9.83 -40.45
N SER A 369 -2.40 9.97 -41.75
CA SER A 369 -3.36 10.41 -42.78
C SER A 369 -4.46 9.37 -43.03
N VAL A 370 -4.13 8.08 -43.06
CA VAL A 370 -5.11 7.00 -43.26
C VAL A 370 -6.03 6.82 -42.06
N ALA A 371 -5.52 7.00 -40.85
CA ALA A 371 -6.34 6.93 -39.61
C ALA A 371 -7.37 8.07 -39.54
N TRP A 372 -7.04 9.27 -40.04
CA TRP A 372 -7.95 10.39 -40.10
C TRP A 372 -9.09 10.19 -41.09
N GLU A 373 -8.85 9.54 -42.23
CA GLU A 373 -9.89 9.28 -43.25
C GLU A 373 -10.88 8.20 -42.79
N LEU A 374 -10.43 7.17 -42.05
CA LEU A 374 -11.30 6.13 -41.50
C LEU A 374 -12.23 6.63 -40.39
N SER A 375 -11.90 7.72 -39.72
CA SER A 375 -12.76 8.32 -38.68
C SER A 375 -13.97 9.13 -39.23
N ARG A 376 -14.05 9.31 -40.53
CA ARG A 376 -15.15 10.03 -41.22
C ARG A 376 -16.23 9.13 -41.83
N LEU A 377 -16.15 7.81 -41.70
CA LEU A 377 -17.19 6.93 -42.19
C LEU A 377 -18.43 6.99 -41.27
N PRO A 378 -19.65 7.12 -41.83
CA PRO A 378 -20.88 7.13 -41.03
C PRO A 378 -21.09 5.80 -40.34
N SER A 379 -21.53 5.86 -39.08
CA SER A 379 -21.84 4.67 -38.29
C SER A 379 -22.97 3.85 -38.92
N PRO A 380 -22.90 2.49 -38.89
CA PRO A 380 -23.99 1.67 -39.39
C PRO A 380 -25.27 1.86 -38.52
N PRO A 381 -26.48 1.76 -39.13
CA PRO A 381 -27.74 1.92 -38.41
C PRO A 381 -27.91 0.81 -37.36
N LEU A 382 -28.44 1.22 -36.19
CA LEU A 382 -28.76 0.30 -35.08
C LEU A 382 -29.85 -0.71 -35.50
N PRO A 383 -29.77 -1.98 -35.07
CA PRO A 383 -30.82 -2.96 -35.30
C PRO A 383 -32.11 -2.57 -34.59
N SER A 384 -33.25 -2.75 -35.23
CA SER A 384 -34.59 -2.49 -34.72
C SER A 384 -34.89 -3.37 -33.51
N PRO A 385 -35.59 -2.87 -32.47
CA PRO A 385 -35.95 -3.64 -31.30
C PRO A 385 -36.94 -4.77 -31.67
N PRO A 386 -36.89 -5.94 -31.00
CA PRO A 386 -37.82 -7.04 -31.25
C PRO A 386 -39.27 -6.65 -30.83
N LEU A 387 -40.25 -7.05 -31.64
CA LEU A 387 -41.66 -6.89 -31.39
C LEU A 387 -42.04 -7.59 -30.08
N ARG A 388 -42.69 -6.85 -29.17
CA ARG A 388 -43.24 -7.39 -27.94
C ARG A 388 -44.39 -8.36 -28.24
N SER A 389 -44.30 -9.57 -27.73
CA SER A 389 -45.41 -10.53 -27.69
C SER A 389 -46.51 -10.01 -26.77
N PRO A 390 -47.82 -10.26 -27.09
CA PRO A 390 -48.90 -9.88 -26.21
C PRO A 390 -48.92 -10.74 -24.93
N PRO A 391 -49.42 -10.20 -23.80
CA PRO A 391 -49.51 -10.93 -22.54
C PRO A 391 -50.55 -12.08 -22.64
N PRO A 392 -50.31 -13.19 -21.92
CA PRO A 392 -51.30 -14.25 -21.83
C PRO A 392 -52.50 -13.77 -21.01
N THR A 393 -53.70 -13.99 -21.53
CA THR A 393 -54.97 -13.90 -20.83
C THR A 393 -55.12 -15.08 -19.84
N TRP A 394 -55.09 -14.79 -18.56
CA TRP A 394 -55.78 -15.51 -17.46
C TRP A 394 -56.14 -14.54 -16.35
#